data_51b88f45ce87529571838fd9dcdf3085
#
_entry.id   51b88f45ce87529571838fd9dcdf3085
#
_cell.length_a   1.000
_cell.length_b   1.000
_cell.length_c   1.000
_cell.angle_alpha   90.00
_cell.angle_beta   90.00
_cell.angle_gamma   90.00
#
_symmetry.space_group_name_H-M   'P 1'
#
loop_
_entity.id
_entity.type
_entity.pdbx_description
1 polymer ?
#
loop_
_entity_poly.entity_id
_entity_poly.type
_entity_poly.pdbx_seq_one_letter_code
_entity_poly.pdbx_strand_id
1 'polypeptide(L)'
;RNLPGHGTTVEDCNATKYTEWLSFVEENLAELSAECDELYVVGLSMGGVLALYLASLFPINKLIVGATVLNFKEAFKVNYIVPLVNRFIVKQKKVKKFTKNKHKRYSGYDYYPLMALNEFRKLNNYTIKRLKLIKCPTLYIHSKADQLSVSSNVDLVLNNISSEVK
;
A
#
# COMPACT_ATOMS: atom_id res chain seq x y z
N ARG A 1 -8.57 13.62 3.39
CA ARG A 1 -7.80 13.47 4.66
C ARG A 1 -6.49 12.72 4.37
N ASN A 2 -5.39 13.02 5.07
CA ASN A 2 -4.13 12.28 4.93
C ASN A 2 -4.13 11.05 5.84
N LEU A 3 -3.47 9.97 5.39
CA LEU A 3 -3.20 8.83 6.26
C LEU A 3 -2.35 9.25 7.47
N PRO A 4 -2.54 8.62 8.66
CA PRO A 4 -1.67 8.84 9.81
C PRO A 4 -0.19 8.75 9.44
N GLY A 5 0.62 9.70 9.92
CA GLY A 5 2.05 9.78 9.62
C GLY A 5 2.43 10.19 8.20
N HIS A 6 1.46 10.59 7.34
CA HIS A 6 1.72 11.04 5.98
C HIS A 6 1.48 12.55 5.82
N GLY A 7 2.39 13.21 5.12
CA GLY A 7 2.33 14.67 4.92
C GLY A 7 2.77 15.49 6.14
N THR A 8 3.44 14.85 7.11
CA THR A 8 3.96 15.42 8.35
C THR A 8 5.49 15.28 8.40
N THR A 9 6.03 14.48 9.33
CA THR A 9 7.47 14.22 9.48
C THR A 9 7.82 12.73 9.28
N VAL A 10 9.10 12.43 9.07
CA VAL A 10 9.60 11.04 9.02
C VAL A 10 9.41 10.36 10.37
N GLU A 11 9.55 11.11 11.44
CA GLU A 11 9.39 10.67 12.82
C GLU A 11 7.92 10.25 13.09
N ASP A 12 6.95 11.05 12.68
CA ASP A 12 5.51 10.73 12.79
C ASP A 12 5.17 9.48 11.96
N CYS A 13 5.73 9.39 10.75
CA CYS A 13 5.55 8.20 9.91
C CYS A 13 6.10 6.94 10.59
N ASN A 14 7.28 7.03 11.22
CA ASN A 14 7.90 5.93 11.95
C ASN A 14 7.16 5.56 13.24
N ALA A 15 6.45 6.50 13.86
CA ALA A 15 5.64 6.24 15.05
C ALA A 15 4.33 5.50 14.72
N THR A 16 3.84 5.64 13.48
CA THR A 16 2.55 5.11 13.04
C THR A 16 2.62 3.58 12.83
N LYS A 17 1.60 2.87 13.32
CA LYS A 17 1.43 1.42 13.12
C LYS A 17 0.54 1.14 11.92
N TYR A 18 0.72 -0.02 11.29
CA TYR A 18 -0.14 -0.41 10.15
C TYR A 18 -1.62 -0.53 10.55
N THR A 19 -1.90 -0.87 11.80
CA THR A 19 -3.28 -0.94 12.33
C THR A 19 -3.96 0.42 12.34
N GLU A 20 -3.21 1.50 12.58
CA GLU A 20 -3.75 2.86 12.53
C GLU A 20 -4.13 3.26 11.10
N TRP A 21 -3.34 2.82 10.09
CA TRP A 21 -3.73 3.00 8.68
C TRP A 21 -5.00 2.23 8.34
N LEU A 22 -5.14 1.00 8.86
CA LEU A 22 -6.34 0.19 8.66
C LEU A 22 -7.57 0.85 9.28
N SER A 23 -7.52 1.18 10.57
CA SER A 23 -8.64 1.85 11.26
C SER A 23 -9.05 3.13 10.55
N PHE A 24 -8.07 3.95 10.13
CA PHE A 24 -8.35 5.20 9.43
C PHE A 24 -9.11 4.98 8.11
N VAL A 25 -8.70 4.02 7.28
CA VAL A 25 -9.39 3.78 6.00
C VAL A 25 -10.72 3.09 6.18
N GLU A 26 -10.86 2.23 7.20
CA GLU A 26 -12.13 1.59 7.56
C GLU A 26 -13.17 2.62 8.01
N GLU A 27 -12.81 3.49 8.93
CA GLU A 27 -13.69 4.55 9.44
C GLU A 27 -14.16 5.48 8.30
N ASN A 28 -13.22 5.94 7.45
CA ASN A 28 -13.57 6.82 6.33
C ASN A 28 -14.46 6.11 5.29
N LEU A 29 -14.23 4.82 5.02
CA LEU A 29 -15.09 4.09 4.09
C LEU A 29 -16.45 3.78 4.70
N ALA A 30 -16.52 3.47 6.00
CA ALA A 30 -17.78 3.25 6.71
C ALA A 30 -18.64 4.53 6.71
N GLU A 31 -18.03 5.69 6.99
CA GLU A 31 -18.73 6.99 6.87
C GLU A 31 -19.32 7.17 5.46
N LEU A 32 -18.48 6.97 4.41
CA LEU A 32 -18.92 7.13 3.02
C LEU A 32 -20.01 6.12 2.63
N SER A 33 -19.91 4.88 3.10
CA SER A 33 -20.86 3.81 2.77
C SER A 33 -22.27 4.05 3.32
N ALA A 34 -22.38 4.89 4.35
CA ALA A 34 -23.68 5.31 4.90
C ALA A 34 -24.39 6.37 4.02
N GLU A 35 -23.67 7.00 3.10
CA GLU A 35 -24.16 8.10 2.26
C GLU A 35 -24.29 7.74 0.77
N CYS A 36 -23.80 6.55 0.38
CA CYS A 36 -23.71 6.15 -1.04
C CYS A 36 -24.29 4.76 -1.29
N ASP A 37 -25.06 4.60 -2.37
CA ASP A 37 -25.59 3.31 -2.82
C ASP A 37 -24.53 2.43 -3.50
N GLU A 38 -23.50 3.04 -4.10
CA GLU A 38 -22.44 2.35 -4.80
C GLU A 38 -21.06 2.84 -4.36
N LEU A 39 -20.15 1.91 -4.11
CA LEU A 39 -18.77 2.16 -3.68
C LEU A 39 -17.77 1.72 -4.75
N TYR A 40 -16.99 2.67 -5.26
CA TYR A 40 -15.88 2.44 -6.17
C TYR A 40 -14.57 2.82 -5.47
N VAL A 41 -13.66 1.86 -5.32
CA VAL A 41 -12.39 2.10 -4.62
C VAL A 41 -11.23 2.06 -5.61
N VAL A 42 -10.40 3.10 -5.56
CA VAL A 42 -9.19 3.24 -6.37
C VAL A 42 -7.98 3.40 -5.47
N GLY A 43 -6.95 2.57 -5.66
CA GLY A 43 -5.73 2.64 -4.87
C GLY A 43 -4.45 2.51 -5.69
N LEU A 44 -3.43 3.32 -5.36
CA LEU A 44 -2.13 3.30 -5.99
C LEU A 44 -1.04 2.93 -4.97
N SER A 45 -0.09 2.05 -5.36
CA SER A 45 1.05 1.65 -4.53
C SER A 45 0.60 1.14 -3.14
N MET A 46 1.00 1.77 -2.03
CA MET A 46 0.50 1.46 -0.68
C MET A 46 -1.02 1.63 -0.59
N GLY A 47 -1.57 2.68 -1.23
CA GLY A 47 -3.03 2.88 -1.32
C GLY A 47 -3.74 1.72 -2.03
N GLY A 48 -3.07 1.05 -2.98
CA GLY A 48 -3.56 -0.18 -3.60
C GLY A 48 -3.64 -1.35 -2.61
N VAL A 49 -2.70 -1.47 -1.68
CA VAL A 49 -2.75 -2.48 -0.61
C VAL A 49 -3.92 -2.22 0.33
N LEU A 50 -4.13 -0.96 0.72
CA LEU A 50 -5.26 -0.55 1.56
C LEU A 50 -6.59 -0.76 0.83
N ALA A 51 -6.67 -0.49 -0.48
CA ALA A 51 -7.85 -0.73 -1.30
C ALA A 51 -8.19 -2.23 -1.40
N LEU A 52 -7.19 -3.11 -1.58
CA LEU A 52 -7.37 -4.56 -1.51
C LEU A 52 -7.87 -5.02 -0.14
N TYR A 53 -7.31 -4.44 0.91
CA TYR A 53 -7.78 -4.71 2.28
C TYR A 53 -9.25 -4.34 2.46
N LEU A 54 -9.64 -3.12 2.09
CA LEU A 54 -11.02 -2.65 2.19
C LEU A 54 -11.98 -3.53 1.38
N ALA A 55 -11.60 -3.93 0.16
CA ALA A 55 -12.39 -4.81 -0.68
C ALA A 55 -12.56 -6.23 -0.08
N SER A 56 -11.69 -6.62 0.86
CA SER A 56 -11.84 -7.88 1.60
C SER A 56 -12.81 -7.81 2.78
N LEU A 57 -13.24 -6.59 3.17
CA LEU A 57 -14.12 -6.34 4.32
C LEU A 57 -15.48 -5.77 3.93
N PHE A 58 -15.50 -4.83 2.98
CA PHE A 58 -16.67 -4.08 2.61
C PHE A 58 -17.27 -4.57 1.29
N PRO A 59 -18.58 -4.46 1.10
CA PRO A 59 -19.24 -4.76 -0.17
C PRO A 59 -18.97 -3.66 -1.21
N ILE A 60 -17.78 -3.69 -1.81
CA ILE A 60 -17.35 -2.74 -2.84
C ILE A 60 -17.91 -3.17 -4.20
N ASN A 61 -18.46 -2.23 -4.98
CA ASN A 61 -19.00 -2.48 -6.30
C ASN A 61 -17.91 -2.73 -7.34
N LYS A 62 -16.82 -1.93 -7.34
CA LYS A 62 -15.66 -2.12 -8.23
C LYS A 62 -14.36 -1.68 -7.56
N LEU A 63 -13.29 -2.38 -7.87
CA LEU A 63 -11.96 -2.10 -7.36
C LEU A 63 -10.98 -1.81 -8.50
N ILE A 64 -10.21 -0.72 -8.40
CA ILE A 64 -9.09 -0.42 -9.29
C ILE A 64 -7.83 -0.30 -8.45
N VAL A 65 -6.81 -1.09 -8.74
CA VAL A 65 -5.52 -1.01 -8.06
C VAL A 65 -4.38 -0.83 -9.06
N GLY A 66 -3.44 0.04 -8.72
CA GLY A 66 -2.30 0.36 -9.56
C GLY A 66 -0.97 0.24 -8.84
N ALA A 67 0.04 -0.35 -9.51
CA ALA A 67 1.42 -0.44 -9.01
C ALA A 67 1.51 -0.88 -7.53
N THR A 68 0.63 -1.78 -7.10
CA THR A 68 0.49 -2.21 -5.71
C THR A 68 1.75 -2.94 -5.24
N VAL A 69 2.26 -2.56 -4.08
CA VAL A 69 3.51 -3.10 -3.54
C VAL A 69 3.20 -4.16 -2.47
N LEU A 70 2.74 -5.34 -2.86
CA LEU A 70 2.59 -6.48 -1.94
C LEU A 70 3.93 -7.19 -1.69
N ASN A 71 4.65 -7.48 -2.78
CA ASN A 71 6.03 -7.94 -2.72
C ASN A 71 6.97 -6.82 -3.19
N PHE A 72 8.10 -6.69 -2.50
CA PHE A 72 9.12 -5.69 -2.79
C PHE A 72 10.15 -6.23 -3.78
N LYS A 73 10.71 -5.35 -4.62
CA LYS A 73 11.82 -5.71 -5.51
C LYS A 73 13.05 -6.19 -4.72
N GLU A 74 13.34 -5.57 -3.59
CA GLU A 74 14.40 -5.98 -2.66
C GLU A 74 13.82 -6.80 -1.50
N ALA A 75 13.06 -7.86 -1.82
CA ALA A 75 12.31 -8.67 -0.86
C ALA A 75 13.16 -9.16 0.32
N PHE A 76 14.39 -9.63 0.07
CA PHE A 76 15.28 -10.09 1.13
C PHE A 76 15.60 -9.00 2.15
N LYS A 77 15.95 -7.79 1.68
CA LYS A 77 16.25 -6.67 2.58
C LYS A 77 15.03 -6.28 3.41
N VAL A 78 13.87 -6.12 2.76
CA VAL A 78 12.66 -5.66 3.45
C VAL A 78 12.11 -6.71 4.40
N ASN A 79 12.17 -7.99 4.05
CA ASN A 79 11.58 -9.04 4.86
C ASN A 79 12.46 -9.52 6.02
N TYR A 80 13.78 -9.43 5.88
CA TYR A 80 14.71 -9.98 6.86
C TYR A 80 15.61 -8.92 7.51
N ILE A 81 16.21 -8.00 6.72
CA ILE A 81 17.14 -7.02 7.26
C ILE A 81 16.40 -5.89 7.97
N VAL A 82 15.38 -5.30 7.35
CA VAL A 82 14.64 -4.18 7.93
C VAL A 82 14.06 -4.52 9.32
N PRO A 83 13.41 -5.67 9.56
CA PRO A 83 12.92 -6.02 10.90
C PRO A 83 14.00 -6.10 11.97
N LEU A 84 15.22 -6.48 11.60
CA LEU A 84 16.34 -6.60 12.54
C LEU A 84 16.96 -5.23 12.89
N VAL A 85 17.07 -4.34 11.89
CA VAL A 85 17.83 -3.10 12.05
C VAL A 85 16.99 -1.87 12.34
N ASN A 86 15.66 -1.90 12.10
CA ASN A 86 14.79 -0.73 12.18
C ASN A 86 14.71 -0.09 13.57
N ARG A 87 15.07 -0.82 14.63
CA ARG A 87 15.16 -0.29 16.00
C ARG A 87 16.38 0.58 16.23
N PHE A 88 17.47 0.32 15.49
CA PHE A 88 18.74 1.02 15.61
C PHE A 88 18.91 2.07 14.51
N ILE A 89 18.45 1.75 13.30
CA ILE A 89 18.47 2.64 12.14
C ILE A 89 17.03 3.02 11.79
N VAL A 90 16.56 4.14 12.32
CA VAL A 90 15.16 4.57 12.15
C VAL A 90 14.88 5.20 10.80
N LYS A 91 15.89 5.72 10.11
CA LYS A 91 15.75 6.35 8.78
C LYS A 91 17.00 6.16 7.92
N GLN A 92 16.81 5.97 6.61
CA GLN A 92 17.88 5.85 5.61
C GLN A 92 17.70 6.90 4.53
N LYS A 93 18.76 7.66 4.22
CA LYS A 93 18.72 8.69 3.17
C LYS A 93 18.43 8.07 1.81
N LYS A 94 17.50 8.63 1.06
CA LYS A 94 17.22 8.21 -0.31
C LYS A 94 18.37 8.60 -1.23
N VAL A 95 18.88 7.63 -2.00
CA VAL A 95 19.85 7.92 -3.06
C VAL A 95 19.06 8.54 -4.22
N LYS A 96 19.33 9.81 -4.54
CA LYS A 96 18.65 10.58 -5.60
C LYS A 96 18.98 10.04 -7.00
N LYS A 97 18.61 8.81 -7.33
CA LYS A 97 18.72 8.27 -8.71
C LYS A 97 17.60 8.75 -9.64
N PHE A 98 16.53 9.36 -9.11
CA PHE A 98 15.32 9.70 -9.87
C PHE A 98 15.13 11.18 -10.20
N THR A 99 16.14 12.03 -9.99
CA THR A 99 15.99 13.49 -10.17
C THR A 99 16.63 14.05 -11.43
N LYS A 100 16.56 13.36 -12.59
CA LYS A 100 16.84 14.05 -13.87
C LYS A 100 15.63 14.81 -14.41
N ASN A 101 14.42 14.52 -13.96
CA ASN A 101 13.21 15.29 -14.33
C ASN A 101 12.76 16.17 -13.15
N LYS A 102 12.98 17.48 -13.28
CA LYS A 102 12.57 18.54 -12.35
C LYS A 102 11.03 18.72 -12.26
N HIS A 103 10.25 17.68 -12.22
CA HIS A 103 8.82 17.83 -11.95
C HIS A 103 8.61 17.95 -10.43
N LYS A 104 8.47 19.20 -9.98
CA LYS A 104 8.15 19.64 -8.60
C LYS A 104 6.87 19.03 -7.98
N ARG A 105 6.28 18.02 -8.61
CA ARG A 105 4.98 17.46 -8.19
C ARG A 105 5.06 16.23 -7.29
N TYR A 106 6.25 15.64 -7.09
CA TYR A 106 6.38 14.50 -6.19
C TYR A 106 6.88 14.98 -4.83
N SER A 107 5.94 15.12 -3.90
CA SER A 107 6.21 15.44 -2.50
C SER A 107 6.37 14.14 -1.73
N GLY A 108 7.52 13.87 -1.19
CA GLY A 108 7.80 12.73 -0.32
C GLY A 108 9.01 13.00 0.55
N TYR A 109 9.14 12.26 1.65
CA TYR A 109 10.28 12.41 2.56
C TYR A 109 11.63 12.15 1.86
N ASP A 110 12.67 12.89 2.23
CA ASP A 110 14.05 12.68 1.74
C ASP A 110 14.69 11.40 2.28
N TYR A 111 14.09 10.79 3.27
CA TYR A 111 14.52 9.56 3.92
C TYR A 111 13.47 8.45 3.79
N TYR A 112 13.92 7.20 3.80
CA TYR A 112 13.05 6.05 4.01
C TYR A 112 12.81 5.88 5.52
N PRO A 113 11.57 5.95 6.01
CA PRO A 113 11.23 5.66 7.39
C PRO A 113 11.24 4.14 7.60
N LEU A 114 12.28 3.58 8.22
CA LEU A 114 12.48 2.12 8.26
C LEU A 114 11.51 1.41 9.21
N MET A 115 11.04 2.08 10.27
CA MET A 115 9.99 1.52 11.13
C MET A 115 8.66 1.45 10.39
N ALA A 116 8.26 2.51 9.68
CA ALA A 116 7.05 2.51 8.86
C ALA A 116 7.15 1.51 7.70
N LEU A 117 8.33 1.31 7.11
CA LEU A 117 8.54 0.28 6.09
C LEU A 117 8.30 -1.13 6.66
N ASN A 118 8.71 -1.39 7.89
CA ASN A 118 8.40 -2.67 8.56
C ASN A 118 6.91 -2.80 8.87
N GLU A 119 6.23 -1.72 9.26
CA GLU A 119 4.77 -1.73 9.44
C GLU A 119 4.06 -1.96 8.09
N PHE A 120 4.54 -1.35 7.00
CA PHE A 120 4.02 -1.61 5.66
C PHE A 120 4.20 -3.08 5.23
N ARG A 121 5.34 -3.70 5.54
CA ARG A 121 5.56 -5.14 5.34
C ARG A 121 4.54 -5.99 6.10
N LYS A 122 4.20 -5.62 7.35
CA LYS A 122 3.17 -6.31 8.14
C LYS A 122 1.79 -6.15 7.49
N LEU A 123 1.45 -4.94 7.04
CA LEU A 123 0.22 -4.66 6.29
C LEU A 123 0.12 -5.56 5.05
N ASN A 124 1.20 -5.67 4.25
CA ASN A 124 1.22 -6.53 3.06
C ASN A 124 0.90 -7.98 3.41
N ASN A 125 1.60 -8.54 4.40
CA ASN A 125 1.38 -9.91 4.84
C ASN A 125 -0.05 -10.15 5.37
N TYR A 126 -0.62 -9.15 6.02
CA TYR A 126 -2.00 -9.21 6.51
C TYR A 126 -3.00 -9.20 5.35
N THR A 127 -2.80 -8.32 4.37
CA THR A 127 -3.66 -8.16 3.18
C THR A 127 -3.59 -9.39 2.26
N ILE A 128 -2.38 -9.95 2.03
CA ILE A 128 -2.21 -11.15 1.19
C ILE A 128 -3.08 -12.31 1.68
N LYS A 129 -3.15 -12.54 2.99
CA LYS A 129 -3.97 -13.63 3.59
C LYS A 129 -5.47 -13.43 3.36
N ARG A 130 -5.89 -12.23 2.99
CA ARG A 130 -7.29 -11.84 2.82
C ARG A 130 -7.73 -11.74 1.36
N LEU A 131 -6.83 -11.84 0.39
CA LEU A 131 -7.12 -11.69 -1.04
C LEU A 131 -8.31 -12.55 -1.49
N LYS A 132 -8.39 -13.79 -1.00
CA LYS A 132 -9.50 -14.70 -1.32
C LYS A 132 -10.90 -14.22 -0.91
N LEU A 133 -11.00 -13.19 -0.06
CA LEU A 133 -12.26 -12.61 0.35
C LEU A 133 -12.77 -11.54 -0.63
N ILE A 134 -11.93 -11.09 -1.57
CA ILE A 134 -12.27 -10.08 -2.57
C ILE A 134 -13.09 -10.73 -3.67
N LYS A 135 -14.35 -10.30 -3.83
CA LYS A 135 -15.30 -10.83 -4.82
C LYS A 135 -15.71 -9.80 -5.87
N CYS A 136 -15.49 -8.51 -5.62
CA CYS A 136 -15.89 -7.44 -6.54
C CYS A 136 -15.06 -7.47 -7.83
N PRO A 137 -15.62 -6.99 -8.96
CA PRO A 137 -14.90 -6.75 -10.20
C PRO A 137 -13.64 -5.92 -9.93
N THR A 138 -12.48 -6.42 -10.40
CA THR A 138 -11.17 -5.85 -10.07
C THR A 138 -10.35 -5.58 -11.32
N LEU A 139 -9.94 -4.32 -11.52
CA LEU A 139 -8.97 -3.94 -12.53
C LEU A 139 -7.60 -3.71 -11.87
N TYR A 140 -6.57 -4.40 -12.37
CA TYR A 140 -5.20 -4.19 -11.92
C TYR A 140 -4.36 -3.54 -13.03
N ILE A 141 -3.72 -2.40 -12.70
CA ILE A 141 -2.87 -1.64 -13.63
C ILE A 141 -1.43 -1.67 -13.13
N HIS A 142 -0.48 -2.13 -13.95
CA HIS A 142 0.94 -2.18 -13.57
C HIS A 142 1.85 -1.91 -14.77
N SER A 143 2.88 -1.09 -14.56
CA SER A 143 3.91 -0.85 -15.57
C SER A 143 4.97 -1.95 -15.52
N LYS A 144 5.29 -2.55 -16.67
CA LYS A 144 6.43 -3.49 -16.79
C LYS A 144 7.78 -2.83 -16.46
N ALA A 145 7.86 -1.50 -16.54
CA ALA A 145 9.06 -0.72 -16.24
C ALA A 145 9.11 -0.18 -14.80
N ASP A 146 8.20 -0.63 -13.91
CA ASP A 146 8.18 -0.20 -12.51
C ASP A 146 9.51 -0.56 -11.81
N GLN A 147 10.09 0.44 -11.13
CA GLN A 147 11.38 0.29 -10.44
C GLN A 147 11.23 -0.03 -8.96
N LEU A 148 10.03 0.08 -8.40
CA LEU A 148 9.74 -0.09 -6.97
C LEU A 148 8.95 -1.36 -6.68
N SER A 149 7.90 -1.61 -7.45
CA SER A 149 7.03 -2.76 -7.32
C SER A 149 7.35 -3.82 -8.38
N VAL A 150 7.26 -5.08 -8.02
CA VAL A 150 7.46 -6.18 -9.00
C VAL A 150 6.17 -6.49 -9.73
N SER A 151 6.26 -6.70 -11.05
CA SER A 151 5.09 -7.00 -11.90
C SER A 151 4.37 -8.29 -11.50
N SER A 152 5.06 -9.25 -10.88
CA SER A 152 4.45 -10.47 -10.33
C SER A 152 3.41 -10.23 -9.22
N ASN A 153 3.30 -9.00 -8.70
CA ASN A 153 2.20 -8.63 -7.81
C ASN A 153 0.84 -8.67 -8.53
N VAL A 154 0.81 -8.49 -9.86
CA VAL A 154 -0.41 -8.66 -10.67
C VAL A 154 -0.91 -10.10 -10.54
N ASP A 155 -0.04 -11.07 -10.85
CA ASP A 155 -0.38 -12.50 -10.77
C ASP A 155 -0.74 -12.91 -9.34
N LEU A 156 0.02 -12.41 -8.35
CA LEU A 156 -0.28 -12.65 -6.94
C LEU A 156 -1.71 -12.22 -6.58
N VAL A 157 -2.15 -11.05 -7.03
CA VAL A 157 -3.52 -10.58 -6.71
C VAL A 157 -4.54 -11.33 -7.54
N LEU A 158 -4.42 -11.33 -8.88
CA LEU A 158 -5.46 -11.85 -9.75
C LEU A 158 -5.68 -13.36 -9.60
N ASN A 159 -4.65 -14.14 -9.23
CA ASN A 159 -4.79 -15.56 -8.99
C ASN A 159 -5.36 -15.92 -7.62
N ASN A 160 -5.35 -14.96 -6.67
CA ASN A 160 -5.79 -15.22 -5.29
C ASN A 160 -7.10 -14.52 -4.90
N ILE A 161 -7.63 -13.61 -5.70
CA ILE A 161 -8.96 -13.03 -5.47
C ILE A 161 -10.05 -13.94 -6.03
N SER A 162 -11.24 -13.91 -5.39
CA SER A 162 -12.43 -14.68 -5.80
C SER A 162 -13.36 -13.89 -6.74
N SER A 163 -12.89 -12.82 -7.33
CA SER A 163 -13.63 -12.07 -8.35
C SER A 163 -13.77 -12.89 -9.63
N GLU A 164 -14.95 -12.89 -10.25
CA GLU A 164 -15.21 -13.48 -11.56
C GLU A 164 -14.76 -12.56 -12.71
N VAL A 165 -14.68 -11.25 -12.44
CA VAL A 165 -14.28 -10.22 -13.41
C VAL A 165 -12.95 -9.59 -12.98
N LYS A 166 -11.90 -9.85 -13.76
CA LYS A 166 -10.53 -9.39 -13.45
C LYS A 166 -9.67 -9.27 -14.72
#